data_b96f6e92639bd82ce0acb50e6f027ef7
#
_entry.id   b96f6e92639bd82ce0acb50e6f027ef7
#
_cell.length_a   1.000
_cell.length_b   1.000
_cell.length_c   1.000
_cell.angle_alpha   90.00
_cell.angle_beta   90.00
_cell.angle_gamma   90.00
#
_symmetry.space_group_name_H-M   'P 1'
#
loop_
_entity.id
_entity.type
_entity.pdbx_description
1 polymer ?
#
loop_
_entity_poly.entity_id
_entity_poly.type
_entity_poly.pdbx_seq_one_letter_code
_entity_poly.pdbx_strand_id
1 'polypeptide(L)'
;MAVVLTWPTLKQPWTTIPGDIGDPPLQAWQVAWAGHALVTDPLNLWHSNTFFPDLYTYAYTDIVLGYAPAGLLGHGVAAAIFRYNLLYVLAHALAFVGAYALVRQLGAIRTAAAVAGVAWAFAPWRLAHSGHLNILSIGGVALCLAMLARGHGWSLRDGHRPALHRPGWIVAGWLVAAWQLTLGLAIGLPLAYFLAGTMLVVLVAVGWARWRTGTWLLGRRVVLANLLGGVVFGAVLIWLGTTFLRVVELNPEAHRDLSWTEMFSPPLLGYFVAPADSWLWGDHFAAARAQLSWPPEMALLPGVTLIVLAVAGLSYSTFRVRHRVLLALGVLVSGALGLGSNLVGQGDPGYLTLSRLLPGWDALRTPGRLMVWTSLLLAILAAGAISEFGRNRPKLGWPKSVSAVVLLLPLLLVLVEGVNRTPHPAVPTAPPAFQAAADPMLVLPSNGVAESDIMLWSTDGFPRVANGSVTFLPASQQQIRAVTTTFPDPGSIAFLRQVGIRSVVVLPDRLAGTPWDGLPARPVDGLGITREEIAGAWVYRLD
;
A
#
# COMPACT_ATOMS: atom_id res chain seq x y z
N MET A 1 0.29 1.68 21.66
CA MET A 1 0.08 0.38 20.99
C MET A 1 0.80 0.35 19.62
N ALA A 2 0.49 1.24 18.66
CA ALA A 2 1.16 1.20 17.34
C ALA A 2 2.69 1.23 17.49
N VAL A 3 3.26 2.18 18.24
CA VAL A 3 4.71 2.24 18.50
C VAL A 3 5.28 0.95 19.11
N VAL A 4 4.53 0.29 19.99
CA VAL A 4 4.99 -0.96 20.63
C VAL A 4 4.97 -2.12 19.64
N LEU A 5 3.89 -2.25 18.86
CA LEU A 5 3.75 -3.36 17.87
C LEU A 5 4.52 -3.11 16.56
N THR A 6 5.08 -1.92 16.36
CA THR A 6 6.01 -1.62 15.26
C THR A 6 7.45 -1.40 15.76
N TRP A 7 7.73 -1.75 17.01
CA TRP A 7 9.09 -1.64 17.54
C TRP A 7 10.04 -2.58 16.79
N PRO A 8 11.29 -2.15 16.43
CA PRO A 8 12.01 -0.95 16.91
C PRO A 8 12.01 0.25 15.92
N THR A 9 10.99 0.44 15.07
CA THR A 9 10.98 1.47 14.00
C THR A 9 11.45 2.86 14.46
N LEU A 10 11.06 3.27 15.68
CA LEU A 10 11.44 4.60 16.22
C LEU A 10 12.68 4.57 17.14
N LYS A 11 13.46 3.47 17.14
CA LYS A 11 14.71 3.40 17.93
C LYS A 11 15.85 4.18 17.26
N GLN A 12 16.01 4.00 15.96
CA GLN A 12 16.99 4.71 15.14
C GLN A 12 16.28 5.28 13.88
N PRO A 13 15.33 6.22 14.08
CA PRO A 13 14.38 6.57 13.04
C PRO A 13 14.97 7.37 11.88
N TRP A 14 16.22 7.80 11.97
CA TRP A 14 16.92 8.58 10.95
C TRP A 14 17.86 7.75 10.07
N THR A 15 18.14 6.50 10.45
CA THR A 15 19.18 5.68 9.83
C THR A 15 18.75 4.26 9.48
N THR A 16 17.66 3.75 10.06
CA THR A 16 17.13 2.41 9.78
C THR A 16 15.71 2.51 9.24
N ILE A 17 15.27 1.48 8.51
CA ILE A 17 13.96 1.44 7.88
C ILE A 17 13.33 0.06 8.06
N PRO A 18 12.00 -0.08 8.31
CA PRO A 18 11.35 -1.38 8.49
C PRO A 18 11.23 -2.16 7.18
N GLY A 19 11.41 -3.47 7.24
CA GLY A 19 11.32 -4.39 6.11
C GLY A 19 12.68 -4.65 5.47
N ASP A 20 12.94 -4.02 4.35
CA ASP A 20 14.16 -4.19 3.56
C ASP A 20 14.69 -2.85 3.02
N ILE A 21 15.73 -2.89 2.19
CA ILE A 21 16.32 -1.71 1.54
C ILE A 21 15.88 -1.55 0.08
N GLY A 22 14.82 -2.26 -0.36
CA GLY A 22 14.22 -2.14 -1.68
C GLY A 22 13.11 -1.08 -1.72
N ASP A 23 11.87 -1.51 -1.50
CA ASP A 23 10.69 -0.63 -1.60
C ASP A 23 10.63 0.49 -0.54
N PRO A 24 11.03 0.30 0.74
CA PRO A 24 10.96 1.37 1.72
C PRO A 24 11.75 2.63 1.35
N PRO A 25 13.01 2.56 0.87
CA PRO A 25 13.74 3.73 0.38
C PRO A 25 13.06 4.41 -0.82
N LEU A 26 12.51 3.63 -1.77
CA LEU A 26 11.72 4.13 -2.89
C LEU A 26 10.52 4.96 -2.38
N GLN A 27 9.76 4.42 -1.43
CA GLN A 27 8.57 5.10 -0.91
C GLN A 27 8.91 6.29 -0.01
N ALA A 28 10.05 6.26 0.69
CA ALA A 28 10.57 7.42 1.41
C ALA A 28 10.92 8.56 0.44
N TRP A 29 11.53 8.23 -0.71
CA TRP A 29 11.74 9.18 -1.82
C TRP A 29 10.43 9.70 -2.37
N GLN A 30 9.42 8.84 -2.62
CA GLN A 30 8.11 9.28 -3.13
C GLN A 30 7.45 10.32 -2.23
N VAL A 31 7.48 10.13 -0.91
CA VAL A 31 6.95 11.11 0.05
C VAL A 31 7.73 12.41 -0.02
N ALA A 32 9.07 12.34 -0.10
CA ALA A 32 9.94 13.51 -0.17
C ALA A 32 9.73 14.29 -1.47
N TRP A 33 9.69 13.61 -2.63
CA TRP A 33 9.43 14.21 -3.93
C TRP A 33 8.07 14.89 -3.97
N ALA A 34 7.01 14.19 -3.53
CA ALA A 34 5.66 14.76 -3.53
C ALA A 34 5.57 16.05 -2.71
N GLY A 35 6.20 16.09 -1.53
CA GLY A 35 6.27 17.32 -0.73
C GLY A 35 7.07 18.43 -1.43
N HIS A 36 8.23 18.10 -2.00
CA HIS A 36 9.06 19.05 -2.76
C HIS A 36 8.29 19.63 -3.95
N ALA A 37 7.73 18.78 -4.81
CA ALA A 37 7.01 19.21 -6.00
C ALA A 37 5.79 20.09 -5.69
N LEU A 38 5.05 19.80 -4.62
CA LEU A 38 3.89 20.61 -4.22
C LEU A 38 4.22 22.09 -3.95
N VAL A 39 5.42 22.40 -3.49
CA VAL A 39 5.81 23.77 -3.14
C VAL A 39 6.72 24.42 -4.18
N THR A 40 7.39 23.64 -5.03
CA THR A 40 8.32 24.16 -6.04
C THR A 40 7.71 24.20 -7.44
N ASP A 41 7.05 23.10 -7.87
CA ASP A 41 6.46 22.97 -9.20
C ASP A 41 5.29 21.98 -9.20
N PRO A 42 4.12 22.36 -8.66
CA PRO A 42 2.98 21.45 -8.51
C PRO A 42 2.36 20.99 -9.84
N LEU A 43 2.56 21.75 -10.94
CA LEU A 43 2.05 21.38 -12.25
C LEU A 43 2.85 20.24 -12.88
N ASN A 44 4.12 20.12 -12.54
CA ASN A 44 5.03 19.08 -13.01
C ASN A 44 5.29 17.98 -11.94
N LEU A 45 4.40 17.81 -10.97
CA LEU A 45 4.51 16.81 -9.89
C LEU A 45 4.82 15.41 -10.40
N TRP A 46 4.29 15.04 -11.57
CA TRP A 46 4.47 13.73 -12.16
C TRP A 46 5.83 13.52 -12.84
N HIS A 47 6.57 14.59 -13.13
CA HIS A 47 7.90 14.58 -13.76
C HIS A 47 8.96 14.62 -12.66
N SER A 48 9.26 13.43 -12.09
CA SER A 48 10.20 13.39 -10.97
C SER A 48 11.66 13.56 -11.39
N ASN A 49 12.52 13.71 -10.41
CA ASN A 49 13.95 13.88 -10.62
C ASN A 49 14.70 12.58 -10.96
N THR A 50 14.01 11.44 -11.04
CA THR A 50 14.57 10.12 -11.35
C THR A 50 14.15 9.65 -12.74
N PHE A 51 14.83 8.65 -13.30
CA PHE A 51 14.62 8.15 -14.67
C PHE A 51 14.84 9.21 -15.76
N PHE A 52 15.73 10.18 -15.53
CA PHE A 52 16.04 11.16 -16.56
C PHE A 52 16.50 10.46 -17.87
N PRO A 53 15.98 10.84 -19.05
CA PRO A 53 15.17 12.01 -19.37
C PRO A 53 13.64 11.76 -19.44
N ASP A 54 13.13 10.66 -18.91
CA ASP A 54 11.74 10.26 -19.06
C ASP A 54 10.74 11.21 -18.37
N LEU A 55 9.48 11.13 -18.78
CA LEU A 55 8.37 11.92 -18.25
C LEU A 55 7.42 11.03 -17.44
N TYR A 56 6.62 11.64 -16.56
CA TYR A 56 5.64 10.96 -15.68
C TYR A 56 6.26 9.92 -14.73
N THR A 57 7.54 10.05 -14.44
CA THR A 57 8.34 9.06 -13.72
C THR A 57 7.91 8.83 -12.27
N TYR A 58 7.23 9.80 -11.65
CA TYR A 58 6.61 9.60 -10.33
C TYR A 58 5.50 8.53 -10.34
N ALA A 59 4.81 8.36 -11.47
CA ALA A 59 3.72 7.39 -11.66
C ALA A 59 4.19 6.06 -12.29
N TYR A 60 5.49 5.79 -12.36
CA TYR A 60 6.02 4.52 -12.86
C TYR A 60 5.76 3.34 -11.90
N THR A 61 5.46 3.63 -10.66
CA THR A 61 5.05 2.65 -9.64
C THR A 61 3.80 3.13 -8.89
N ASP A 62 3.24 2.30 -8.00
CA ASP A 62 2.12 2.71 -7.15
C ASP A 62 2.55 3.86 -6.22
N ILE A 63 1.67 4.81 -5.98
CA ILE A 63 1.99 6.10 -5.36
C ILE A 63 1.56 6.17 -3.89
N VAL A 64 2.22 7.06 -3.13
CA VAL A 64 1.83 7.44 -1.77
C VAL A 64 1.61 8.96 -1.64
N LEU A 65 1.08 9.57 -2.71
CA LEU A 65 0.88 11.01 -2.85
C LEU A 65 0.06 11.63 -1.70
N GLY A 66 -0.87 10.88 -1.11
CA GLY A 66 -1.66 11.34 0.03
C GLY A 66 -0.83 11.67 1.29
N TYR A 67 0.44 11.29 1.31
CA TYR A 67 1.40 11.65 2.35
C TYR A 67 2.28 12.84 1.99
N ALA A 68 2.06 13.51 0.87
CA ALA A 68 2.84 14.68 0.44
C ALA A 68 3.00 15.78 1.53
N PRO A 69 1.99 16.09 2.38
CA PRO A 69 2.19 17.04 3.47
C PRO A 69 3.31 16.64 4.46
N ALA A 70 3.53 15.35 4.69
CA ALA A 70 4.66 14.88 5.49
C ALA A 70 6.00 15.15 4.79
N GLY A 71 6.03 15.17 3.47
CA GLY A 71 7.21 15.48 2.65
C GLY A 71 7.78 16.88 2.88
N LEU A 72 6.97 17.79 3.45
CA LEU A 72 7.40 19.16 3.80
C LEU A 72 8.22 19.22 5.11
N LEU A 73 8.29 18.13 5.88
CA LEU A 73 8.96 18.10 7.17
C LEU A 73 10.46 17.76 7.00
N GLY A 74 11.34 18.75 7.00
CA GLY A 74 12.78 18.59 6.89
C GLY A 74 13.27 18.26 5.47
N HIS A 75 14.60 18.19 5.29
CA HIS A 75 15.26 18.01 4.00
C HIS A 75 16.30 16.89 4.05
N GLY A 76 16.63 16.33 2.89
CA GLY A 76 17.66 15.33 2.71
C GLY A 76 17.27 13.93 3.17
N VAL A 77 18.22 13.00 3.02
CA VAL A 77 18.05 11.56 3.20
C VAL A 77 17.54 11.18 4.60
N ALA A 78 18.18 11.70 5.64
CA ALA A 78 17.81 11.38 7.03
C ALA A 78 16.36 11.80 7.34
N ALA A 79 15.94 12.99 6.89
CA ALA A 79 14.57 13.44 7.05
C ALA A 79 13.58 12.59 6.26
N ALA A 80 13.94 12.11 5.06
CA ALA A 80 13.12 11.20 4.28
C ALA A 80 12.90 9.85 5.00
N ILE A 81 13.95 9.27 5.58
CA ILE A 81 13.88 8.04 6.40
C ILE A 81 12.99 8.28 7.63
N PHE A 82 13.20 9.38 8.35
CA PHE A 82 12.39 9.71 9.53
C PHE A 82 10.89 9.82 9.20
N ARG A 83 10.55 10.54 8.13
CA ARG A 83 9.16 10.68 7.67
C ARG A 83 8.53 9.33 7.33
N TYR A 84 9.26 8.48 6.60
CA TYR A 84 8.80 7.14 6.28
C TYR A 84 8.51 6.33 7.56
N ASN A 85 9.43 6.30 8.51
CA ASN A 85 9.26 5.59 9.78
C ASN A 85 8.07 6.09 10.58
N LEU A 86 7.85 7.41 10.62
CA LEU A 86 6.68 8.00 11.26
C LEU A 86 5.39 7.58 10.55
N LEU A 87 5.36 7.64 9.21
CA LEU A 87 4.20 7.23 8.41
C LEU A 87 3.91 5.73 8.52
N TYR A 88 4.95 4.89 8.62
CA TYR A 88 4.80 3.46 8.88
C TYR A 88 4.04 3.20 10.19
N VAL A 89 4.42 3.84 11.29
CA VAL A 89 3.71 3.74 12.57
C VAL A 89 2.30 4.31 12.47
N LEU A 90 2.13 5.47 11.80
CA LEU A 90 0.83 6.12 11.61
C LEU A 90 -0.12 5.29 10.74
N ALA A 91 0.37 4.59 9.71
CA ALA A 91 -0.44 3.70 8.87
C ALA A 91 -1.07 2.57 9.69
N HIS A 92 -0.32 1.97 10.63
CA HIS A 92 -0.86 0.98 11.55
C HIS A 92 -1.86 1.61 12.56
N ALA A 93 -1.53 2.77 13.11
CA ALA A 93 -2.43 3.48 14.02
C ALA A 93 -3.75 3.85 13.34
N LEU A 94 -3.69 4.35 12.09
CA LEU A 94 -4.87 4.74 11.32
C LEU A 94 -5.72 3.52 10.91
N ALA A 95 -5.08 2.39 10.59
CA ALA A 95 -5.79 1.12 10.34
C ALA A 95 -6.60 0.70 11.59
N PHE A 96 -5.98 0.76 12.78
CA PHE A 96 -6.69 0.51 14.04
C PHE A 96 -7.85 1.47 14.25
N VAL A 97 -7.62 2.78 14.11
CA VAL A 97 -8.66 3.80 14.34
C VAL A 97 -9.81 3.65 13.34
N GLY A 98 -9.50 3.40 12.06
CA GLY A 98 -10.51 3.18 11.02
C GLY A 98 -11.40 1.98 11.31
N ALA A 99 -10.80 0.81 11.58
CA ALA A 99 -11.55 -0.40 11.90
C ALA A 99 -12.34 -0.27 13.21
N TYR A 100 -11.73 0.32 14.25
CA TYR A 100 -12.43 0.62 15.50
C TYR A 100 -13.66 1.51 15.27
N ALA A 101 -13.50 2.61 14.53
CA ALA A 101 -14.59 3.54 14.23
C ALA A 101 -15.70 2.86 13.43
N LEU A 102 -15.35 2.06 12.41
CA LEU A 102 -16.31 1.32 11.60
C LEU A 102 -17.10 0.34 12.47
N VAL A 103 -16.43 -0.52 13.20
CA VAL A 103 -17.07 -1.56 14.01
C VAL A 103 -17.95 -0.95 15.12
N ARG A 104 -17.51 0.17 15.71
CA ARG A 104 -18.35 0.96 16.63
C ARG A 104 -19.61 1.50 15.95
N GLN A 105 -19.47 2.07 14.75
CA GLN A 105 -20.59 2.59 13.97
C GLN A 105 -21.57 1.48 13.58
N LEU A 106 -21.07 0.28 13.29
CA LEU A 106 -21.89 -0.89 12.96
C LEU A 106 -22.68 -1.44 14.16
N GLY A 107 -22.41 -0.97 15.39
CA GLY A 107 -23.19 -1.25 16.59
C GLY A 107 -22.51 -2.19 17.59
N ALA A 108 -21.22 -2.48 17.47
CA ALA A 108 -20.46 -3.27 18.43
C ALA A 108 -20.09 -2.49 19.70
N ILE A 109 -19.81 -3.19 20.81
CA ILE A 109 -19.32 -2.59 22.06
C ILE A 109 -17.84 -2.15 21.91
N ARG A 110 -17.35 -1.32 22.84
CA ARG A 110 -15.98 -0.76 22.78
C ARG A 110 -14.89 -1.83 22.74
N THR A 111 -14.99 -2.85 23.59
CA THR A 111 -14.03 -3.96 23.64
C THR A 111 -13.99 -4.76 22.34
N ALA A 112 -15.14 -5.09 21.78
CA ALA A 112 -15.25 -5.78 20.51
C ALA A 112 -14.62 -4.97 19.37
N ALA A 113 -14.85 -3.65 19.34
CA ALA A 113 -14.24 -2.77 18.36
C ALA A 113 -12.71 -2.67 18.52
N ALA A 114 -12.22 -2.69 19.78
CA ALA A 114 -10.77 -2.72 20.04
C ALA A 114 -10.14 -4.01 19.54
N VAL A 115 -10.75 -5.18 19.79
CA VAL A 115 -10.29 -6.47 19.26
C VAL A 115 -10.26 -6.46 17.73
N ALA A 116 -11.36 -6.05 17.09
CA ALA A 116 -11.44 -5.97 15.64
C ALA A 116 -10.40 -4.98 15.04
N GLY A 117 -10.22 -3.83 15.71
CA GLY A 117 -9.22 -2.85 15.30
C GLY A 117 -7.80 -3.38 15.37
N VAL A 118 -7.42 -4.08 16.46
CA VAL A 118 -6.10 -4.70 16.60
C VAL A 118 -5.93 -5.83 15.60
N ALA A 119 -6.89 -6.75 15.51
CA ALA A 119 -6.84 -7.90 14.63
C ALA A 119 -6.68 -7.48 13.15
N TRP A 120 -7.28 -6.37 12.72
CA TRP A 120 -7.16 -5.88 11.36
C TRP A 120 -5.90 -5.05 11.12
N ALA A 121 -5.52 -4.20 12.07
CA ALA A 121 -4.35 -3.33 11.94
C ALA A 121 -3.02 -4.08 12.07
N PHE A 122 -2.99 -5.18 12.84
CA PHE A 122 -1.79 -5.95 13.16
C PHE A 122 -1.97 -7.43 12.80
N ALA A 123 -2.79 -7.73 11.79
CA ALA A 123 -2.97 -9.08 11.27
C ALA A 123 -1.63 -9.67 10.82
N PRO A 124 -1.33 -10.95 11.10
CA PRO A 124 -0.07 -11.59 10.69
C PRO A 124 0.28 -11.38 9.21
N TRP A 125 -0.69 -11.54 8.27
CA TRP A 125 -0.44 -11.36 6.83
C TRP A 125 0.16 -10.00 6.47
N ARG A 126 -0.10 -8.95 7.24
CA ARG A 126 0.43 -7.60 6.99
C ARG A 126 1.93 -7.49 7.21
N LEU A 127 2.52 -8.40 8.00
CA LEU A 127 3.95 -8.41 8.26
C LEU A 127 4.75 -8.74 7.00
N ALA A 128 4.16 -9.52 6.06
CA ALA A 128 4.75 -9.76 4.75
C ALA A 128 4.87 -8.48 3.88
N HIS A 129 4.12 -7.45 4.23
CA HIS A 129 4.11 -6.16 3.54
C HIS A 129 4.80 -5.04 4.33
N SER A 130 5.68 -5.37 5.27
CA SER A 130 6.41 -4.36 6.08
C SER A 130 7.21 -3.38 5.23
N GLY A 131 7.64 -3.78 4.03
CA GLY A 131 8.28 -2.90 3.05
C GLY A 131 7.33 -2.06 2.17
N HIS A 132 6.00 -2.25 2.25
CA HIS A 132 5.04 -1.66 1.32
C HIS A 132 4.09 -0.69 2.02
N LEU A 133 4.51 0.57 2.23
CA LEU A 133 3.70 1.59 2.92
C LEU A 133 2.34 1.82 2.24
N ASN A 134 2.28 1.77 0.89
CA ASN A 134 1.04 1.85 0.11
C ASN A 134 0.04 0.72 0.45
N ILE A 135 0.52 -0.50 0.71
CA ILE A 135 -0.32 -1.65 1.10
C ILE A 135 -0.69 -1.60 2.59
N LEU A 136 0.20 -1.09 3.44
CA LEU A 136 -0.08 -0.88 4.87
C LEU A 136 -1.09 0.25 5.13
N SER A 137 -1.24 1.19 4.18
CA SER A 137 -2.09 2.38 4.30
C SER A 137 -3.56 2.10 4.04
N ILE A 138 -4.14 1.15 4.77
CA ILE A 138 -5.53 0.71 4.61
C ILE A 138 -6.54 1.47 5.50
N GLY A 139 -6.05 2.27 6.44
CA GLY A 139 -6.91 2.89 7.46
C GLY A 139 -8.04 3.75 6.90
N GLY A 140 -7.81 4.42 5.77
CA GLY A 140 -8.81 5.21 5.06
C GLY A 140 -9.97 4.36 4.53
N VAL A 141 -9.76 3.09 4.17
CA VAL A 141 -10.82 2.15 3.75
C VAL A 141 -11.88 2.01 4.84
N ALA A 142 -11.48 1.60 6.04
CA ALA A 142 -12.42 1.41 7.13
C ALA A 142 -12.98 2.75 7.65
N LEU A 143 -12.18 3.82 7.65
CA LEU A 143 -12.59 5.12 8.13
C LEU A 143 -13.65 5.76 7.21
N CYS A 144 -13.48 5.72 5.89
CA CYS A 144 -14.49 6.24 4.96
C CYS A 144 -15.81 5.47 5.09
N LEU A 145 -15.77 4.14 5.21
CA LEU A 145 -16.97 3.32 5.43
C LEU A 145 -17.66 3.66 6.76
N ALA A 146 -16.89 3.91 7.83
CA ALA A 146 -17.43 4.35 9.12
C ALA A 146 -18.16 5.70 9.00
N MET A 147 -17.53 6.66 8.31
CA MET A 147 -18.08 8.00 8.11
C MET A 147 -19.32 7.98 7.22
N LEU A 148 -19.28 7.24 6.11
CA LEU A 148 -20.45 7.07 5.22
C LEU A 148 -21.60 6.39 5.95
N ALA A 149 -21.37 5.30 6.67
CA ALA A 149 -22.39 4.63 7.48
C ALA A 149 -22.99 5.57 8.54
N ARG A 150 -22.15 6.37 9.21
CA ARG A 150 -22.59 7.37 10.20
C ARG A 150 -23.42 8.47 9.54
N GLY A 151 -22.97 8.95 8.40
CA GLY A 151 -23.65 10.02 7.65
C GLY A 151 -25.04 9.62 7.16
N HIS A 152 -25.19 8.36 6.76
CA HIS A 152 -26.47 7.78 6.34
C HIS A 152 -27.31 7.21 7.49
N GLY A 153 -26.87 7.35 8.74
CA GLY A 153 -27.60 6.83 9.90
C GLY A 153 -27.77 5.30 9.87
N TRP A 154 -26.76 4.57 9.35
CA TRP A 154 -26.85 3.13 9.14
C TRP A 154 -25.96 2.34 10.09
N SER A 155 -26.44 1.18 10.54
CA SER A 155 -25.65 0.20 11.28
C SER A 155 -26.11 -1.23 10.99
N LEU A 156 -25.24 -2.23 11.20
CA LEU A 156 -25.61 -3.65 11.08
C LEU A 156 -26.63 -4.08 12.14
N ARG A 157 -26.51 -3.51 13.33
CA ARG A 157 -27.37 -3.84 14.45
C ARG A 157 -28.78 -3.30 14.27
N ASP A 158 -28.89 -2.01 13.99
CA ASP A 158 -30.17 -1.29 14.07
C ASP A 158 -30.77 -1.01 12.69
N GLY A 159 -29.97 -1.17 11.60
CA GLY A 159 -30.37 -0.85 10.24
C GLY A 159 -30.30 0.65 9.92
N HIS A 160 -31.07 1.10 8.94
CA HIS A 160 -31.16 2.48 8.51
C HIS A 160 -32.11 3.29 9.40
N ARG A 161 -31.65 4.44 9.89
CA ARG A 161 -32.39 5.38 10.73
C ARG A 161 -32.33 6.79 10.15
N PRO A 162 -33.31 7.21 9.35
CA PRO A 162 -33.29 8.53 8.68
C PRO A 162 -33.14 9.70 9.64
N ALA A 163 -33.68 9.61 10.86
CA ALA A 163 -33.56 10.65 11.89
C ALA A 163 -32.08 10.90 12.33
N LEU A 164 -31.16 9.96 12.02
CA LEU A 164 -29.75 10.07 12.36
C LEU A 164 -28.89 10.52 11.17
N HIS A 165 -29.48 10.99 10.07
CA HIS A 165 -28.74 11.51 8.93
C HIS A 165 -27.82 12.68 9.33
N ARG A 166 -26.56 12.64 8.89
CA ARG A 166 -25.54 13.65 9.16
C ARG A 166 -24.75 13.96 7.89
N PRO A 167 -25.23 14.86 7.02
CA PRO A 167 -24.61 15.11 5.70
C PRO A 167 -23.13 15.44 5.73
N GLY A 168 -22.64 16.16 6.76
CA GLY A 168 -21.20 16.47 6.90
C GLY A 168 -20.33 15.21 7.03
N TRP A 169 -20.81 14.13 7.66
CA TRP A 169 -20.07 12.86 7.71
C TRP A 169 -20.06 12.14 6.36
N ILE A 170 -21.06 12.36 5.51
CA ILE A 170 -21.07 11.82 4.14
C ILE A 170 -19.96 12.48 3.33
N VAL A 171 -19.89 13.83 3.34
CA VAL A 171 -18.81 14.56 2.64
C VAL A 171 -17.46 14.13 3.17
N ALA A 172 -17.26 14.11 4.50
CA ALA A 172 -15.99 13.67 5.10
C ALA A 172 -15.63 12.22 4.69
N GLY A 173 -16.60 11.31 4.62
CA GLY A 173 -16.39 9.94 4.15
C GLY A 173 -15.88 9.86 2.71
N TRP A 174 -16.49 10.63 1.80
CA TRP A 174 -16.04 10.71 0.41
C TRP A 174 -14.65 11.37 0.27
N LEU A 175 -14.34 12.40 1.06
CA LEU A 175 -13.00 13.02 1.07
C LEU A 175 -11.93 12.04 1.57
N VAL A 176 -12.23 11.25 2.61
CA VAL A 176 -11.33 10.18 3.08
C VAL A 176 -11.19 9.08 2.03
N ALA A 177 -12.26 8.72 1.31
CA ALA A 177 -12.19 7.77 0.20
C ALA A 177 -11.30 8.31 -0.94
N ALA A 178 -11.44 9.59 -1.32
CA ALA A 178 -10.58 10.25 -2.30
C ALA A 178 -9.11 10.28 -1.85
N TRP A 179 -8.85 10.59 -0.59
CA TRP A 179 -7.51 10.52 -0.02
C TRP A 179 -6.95 9.09 -0.04
N GLN A 180 -7.77 8.06 0.24
CA GLN A 180 -7.31 6.66 0.17
C GLN A 180 -6.87 6.25 -1.24
N LEU A 181 -7.47 6.79 -2.32
CA LEU A 181 -7.00 6.56 -3.69
C LEU A 181 -5.55 7.03 -3.89
N THR A 182 -5.19 8.14 -3.27
CA THR A 182 -3.84 8.73 -3.39
C THR A 182 -2.79 8.05 -2.51
N LEU A 183 -3.17 7.06 -1.70
CA LEU A 183 -2.25 6.25 -0.88
C LEU A 183 -1.87 4.90 -1.53
N GLY A 184 -2.36 4.63 -2.71
CA GLY A 184 -2.07 3.42 -3.48
C GLY A 184 -3.29 2.89 -4.20
N LEU A 185 -3.18 2.72 -5.52
CA LEU A 185 -4.25 2.19 -6.35
C LEU A 185 -4.49 0.70 -6.09
N ALA A 186 -3.48 -0.04 -5.64
CA ALA A 186 -3.65 -1.45 -5.28
C ALA A 186 -4.73 -1.68 -4.21
N ILE A 187 -4.92 -0.71 -3.31
CA ILE A 187 -5.98 -0.70 -2.28
C ILE A 187 -7.14 0.21 -2.69
N GLY A 188 -6.83 1.35 -3.31
CA GLY A 188 -7.81 2.38 -3.65
C GLY A 188 -8.78 1.97 -4.75
N LEU A 189 -8.32 1.24 -5.77
CA LEU A 189 -9.17 0.83 -6.89
C LEU A 189 -10.24 -0.21 -6.48
N PRO A 190 -9.93 -1.28 -5.72
CA PRO A 190 -10.96 -2.14 -5.14
C PRO A 190 -11.96 -1.38 -4.26
N LEU A 191 -11.51 -0.36 -3.49
CA LEU A 191 -12.42 0.50 -2.74
C LEU A 191 -13.34 1.30 -3.67
N ALA A 192 -12.82 1.84 -4.77
CA ALA A 192 -13.64 2.57 -5.74
C ALA A 192 -14.75 1.70 -6.33
N TYR A 193 -14.45 0.49 -6.74
CA TYR A 193 -15.44 -0.47 -7.24
C TYR A 193 -16.45 -0.89 -6.16
N PHE A 194 -15.99 -1.11 -4.92
CA PHE A 194 -16.89 -1.40 -3.81
C PHE A 194 -17.86 -0.24 -3.54
N LEU A 195 -17.39 1.00 -3.54
CA LEU A 195 -18.23 2.18 -3.34
C LEU A 195 -19.19 2.39 -4.51
N ALA A 196 -18.75 2.19 -5.76
CA ALA A 196 -19.59 2.27 -6.94
C ALA A 196 -20.71 1.21 -6.90
N GLY A 197 -20.39 -0.04 -6.58
CA GLY A 197 -21.37 -1.12 -6.41
C GLY A 197 -22.36 -0.83 -5.28
N THR A 198 -21.85 -0.33 -4.14
CA THR A 198 -22.70 0.07 -3.01
C THR A 198 -23.64 1.21 -3.40
N MET A 199 -23.15 2.22 -4.12
CA MET A 199 -23.98 3.32 -4.62
C MET A 199 -25.06 2.82 -5.58
N LEU A 200 -24.71 1.93 -6.49
CA LEU A 200 -25.71 1.31 -7.42
C LEU A 200 -26.81 0.59 -6.64
N VAL A 201 -26.46 -0.23 -5.65
CA VAL A 201 -27.44 -0.92 -4.79
C VAL A 201 -28.36 0.06 -4.06
N VAL A 202 -27.79 1.15 -3.51
CA VAL A 202 -28.57 2.20 -2.84
C VAL A 202 -29.50 2.91 -3.82
N LEU A 203 -29.02 3.27 -5.03
CA LEU A 203 -29.86 3.91 -6.05
C LEU A 203 -31.02 3.01 -6.49
N VAL A 204 -30.76 1.71 -6.71
CA VAL A 204 -31.81 0.73 -7.01
C VAL A 204 -32.82 0.64 -5.86
N ALA A 205 -32.35 0.56 -4.62
CA ALA A 205 -33.23 0.48 -3.45
C ALA A 205 -34.08 1.74 -3.28
N VAL A 206 -33.53 2.94 -3.49
CA VAL A 206 -34.25 4.22 -3.43
C VAL A 206 -35.27 4.32 -4.57
N GLY A 207 -34.88 3.97 -5.80
CA GLY A 207 -35.76 3.95 -6.96
C GLY A 207 -36.92 2.97 -6.77
N TRP A 208 -36.65 1.76 -6.28
CA TRP A 208 -37.67 0.76 -5.97
C TRP A 208 -38.64 1.22 -4.90
N ALA A 209 -38.16 1.82 -3.80
CA ALA A 209 -38.98 2.38 -2.75
C ALA A 209 -39.88 3.50 -3.29
N ARG A 210 -39.29 4.42 -4.09
CA ARG A 210 -40.04 5.51 -4.74
C ARG A 210 -41.16 4.99 -5.64
N TRP A 211 -40.88 3.96 -6.44
CA TRP A 211 -41.85 3.33 -7.33
C TRP A 211 -42.96 2.64 -6.55
N ARG A 212 -42.63 1.90 -5.46
CA ARG A 212 -43.64 1.15 -4.68
C ARG A 212 -44.46 2.00 -3.72
N THR A 213 -43.85 2.98 -3.07
CA THR A 213 -44.49 3.71 -1.94
C THR A 213 -44.67 5.19 -2.20
N GLY A 214 -44.18 5.72 -3.33
CA GLY A 214 -44.21 7.15 -3.61
C GLY A 214 -43.27 8.00 -2.74
N THR A 215 -42.52 7.39 -1.80
CA THR A 215 -41.69 8.09 -0.82
C THR A 215 -40.21 8.11 -1.22
N TRP A 216 -39.48 9.20 -0.87
CA TRP A 216 -38.07 9.30 -1.00
C TRP A 216 -37.38 8.82 0.29
N LEU A 217 -36.51 7.82 0.20
CA LEU A 217 -35.73 7.31 1.35
C LEU A 217 -34.64 8.27 1.80
N LEU A 218 -34.14 9.11 0.90
CA LEU A 218 -33.04 10.04 1.16
C LEU A 218 -33.53 11.48 1.04
N GLY A 219 -33.24 12.29 2.07
CA GLY A 219 -33.53 13.71 2.05
C GLY A 219 -32.58 14.50 1.13
N ARG A 220 -33.02 15.65 0.62
CA ARG A 220 -32.24 16.51 -0.31
C ARG A 220 -30.79 16.76 0.17
N ARG A 221 -30.58 17.03 1.47
CA ARG A 221 -29.24 17.29 2.04
C ARG A 221 -28.31 16.08 1.95
N VAL A 222 -28.86 14.85 2.11
CA VAL A 222 -28.08 13.60 1.98
C VAL A 222 -27.68 13.37 0.52
N VAL A 223 -28.61 13.61 -0.42
CA VAL A 223 -28.33 13.51 -1.86
C VAL A 223 -27.25 14.49 -2.27
N LEU A 224 -27.38 15.78 -1.89
CA LEU A 224 -26.38 16.80 -2.20
C LEU A 224 -25.00 16.48 -1.60
N ALA A 225 -24.95 15.95 -0.38
CA ALA A 225 -23.68 15.55 0.25
C ALA A 225 -23.00 14.39 -0.50
N ASN A 226 -23.78 13.39 -0.99
CA ASN A 226 -23.24 12.32 -1.83
C ASN A 226 -22.79 12.84 -3.19
N LEU A 227 -23.55 13.73 -3.82
CA LEU A 227 -23.15 14.33 -5.10
C LEU A 227 -21.85 15.13 -4.96
N LEU A 228 -21.77 16.03 -3.98
CA LEU A 228 -20.57 16.82 -3.74
C LEU A 228 -19.35 15.95 -3.47
N GLY A 229 -19.47 15.02 -2.52
CA GLY A 229 -18.34 14.14 -2.18
C GLY A 229 -17.99 13.16 -3.30
N GLY A 230 -19.01 12.61 -3.98
CA GLY A 230 -18.83 11.70 -5.12
C GLY A 230 -18.14 12.37 -6.32
N VAL A 231 -18.47 13.65 -6.59
CA VAL A 231 -17.77 14.44 -7.64
C VAL A 231 -16.29 14.60 -7.30
N VAL A 232 -15.95 14.96 -6.05
CA VAL A 232 -14.54 15.09 -5.64
C VAL A 232 -13.82 13.75 -5.76
N PHE A 233 -14.44 12.67 -5.27
CA PHE A 233 -13.87 11.31 -5.39
C PHE A 233 -13.67 10.91 -6.85
N GLY A 234 -14.67 11.13 -7.71
CA GLY A 234 -14.61 10.85 -9.13
C GLY A 234 -13.53 11.67 -9.86
N ALA A 235 -13.39 12.96 -9.52
CA ALA A 235 -12.35 13.81 -10.07
C ALA A 235 -10.94 13.31 -9.72
N VAL A 236 -10.70 12.91 -8.47
CA VAL A 236 -9.42 12.31 -8.05
C VAL A 236 -9.17 10.98 -8.78
N LEU A 237 -10.18 10.13 -8.88
CA LEU A 237 -10.07 8.85 -9.59
C LEU A 237 -9.72 9.05 -11.08
N ILE A 238 -10.39 9.99 -11.75
CA ILE A 238 -10.13 10.31 -13.17
C ILE A 238 -8.73 10.91 -13.32
N TRP A 239 -8.33 11.84 -12.47
CA TRP A 239 -7.00 12.44 -12.49
C TRP A 239 -5.89 11.40 -12.35
N LEU A 240 -5.99 10.50 -11.38
CA LEU A 240 -5.04 9.41 -11.22
C LEU A 240 -5.09 8.44 -12.41
N GLY A 241 -6.29 8.01 -12.81
CA GLY A 241 -6.47 7.08 -13.92
C GLY A 241 -5.88 7.60 -15.23
N THR A 242 -6.14 8.86 -15.59
CA THR A 242 -5.57 9.47 -16.81
C THR A 242 -4.05 9.57 -16.76
N THR A 243 -3.47 9.83 -15.56
CA THR A 243 -2.01 9.84 -15.39
C THR A 243 -1.40 8.46 -15.63
N PHE A 244 -1.95 7.40 -15.03
CA PHE A 244 -1.43 6.04 -15.21
C PHE A 244 -1.64 5.54 -16.64
N LEU A 245 -2.76 5.86 -17.29
CA LEU A 245 -2.96 5.57 -18.72
C LEU A 245 -1.91 6.27 -19.59
N ARG A 246 -1.56 7.51 -19.27
CA ARG A 246 -0.50 8.23 -19.98
C ARG A 246 0.87 7.57 -19.82
N VAL A 247 1.17 7.01 -18.64
CA VAL A 247 2.41 6.22 -18.45
C VAL A 247 2.44 5.02 -19.38
N VAL A 248 1.35 4.26 -19.46
CA VAL A 248 1.26 3.07 -20.35
C VAL A 248 1.34 3.46 -21.83
N GLU A 249 0.76 4.60 -22.23
CA GLU A 249 0.89 5.11 -23.60
C GLU A 249 2.35 5.46 -23.96
N LEU A 250 3.10 6.05 -23.02
CA LEU A 250 4.49 6.43 -23.23
C LEU A 250 5.46 5.25 -23.08
N ASN A 251 5.07 4.23 -22.32
CA ASN A 251 5.88 3.06 -22.00
C ASN A 251 5.04 1.79 -22.22
N PRO A 252 4.93 1.27 -23.44
CA PRO A 252 4.16 0.05 -23.72
C PRO A 252 4.59 -1.15 -22.88
N GLU A 253 5.85 -1.21 -22.49
CA GLU A 253 6.43 -2.22 -21.60
C GLU A 253 5.90 -2.16 -20.14
N ALA A 254 5.21 -1.09 -19.77
CA ALA A 254 4.50 -0.98 -18.50
C ALA A 254 3.20 -1.80 -18.47
N HIS A 255 2.70 -2.22 -19.67
CA HIS A 255 1.54 -3.10 -19.75
C HIS A 255 1.87 -4.47 -19.14
N ARG A 256 0.98 -4.94 -18.27
CA ARG A 256 1.15 -6.22 -17.58
C ARG A 256 0.31 -7.29 -18.23
N ASP A 257 0.93 -8.42 -18.53
CA ASP A 257 0.22 -9.60 -18.99
C ASP A 257 -0.29 -10.47 -17.82
N LEU A 258 -1.03 -11.51 -18.14
CA LEU A 258 -1.62 -12.41 -17.15
C LEU A 258 -0.58 -13.20 -16.35
N SER A 259 0.64 -13.38 -16.87
CA SER A 259 1.72 -14.14 -16.20
C SER A 259 2.09 -13.53 -14.86
N TRP A 260 2.02 -12.19 -14.73
CA TRP A 260 2.22 -11.50 -13.47
C TRP A 260 1.15 -11.85 -12.43
N THR A 261 -0.12 -11.94 -12.86
CA THR A 261 -1.21 -12.36 -11.98
C THR A 261 -1.05 -13.81 -11.56
N GLU A 262 -0.66 -14.69 -12.48
CA GLU A 262 -0.39 -16.11 -12.20
C GLU A 262 0.75 -16.26 -11.18
N MET A 263 1.87 -15.55 -11.39
CA MET A 263 3.03 -15.57 -10.49
C MET A 263 2.66 -15.20 -9.04
N PHE A 264 1.77 -14.24 -8.85
CA PHE A 264 1.41 -13.72 -7.52
C PHE A 264 0.07 -14.24 -6.98
N SER A 265 -0.57 -15.20 -7.66
CA SER A 265 -1.81 -15.82 -7.19
C SER A 265 -1.52 -16.82 -6.06
N PRO A 266 -2.04 -16.59 -4.85
CA PRO A 266 -1.78 -17.50 -3.74
C PRO A 266 -2.56 -18.81 -3.90
N PRO A 267 -2.00 -19.96 -3.51
CA PRO A 267 -2.76 -21.19 -3.33
C PRO A 267 -3.67 -21.07 -2.09
N LEU A 268 -4.71 -21.91 -1.99
CA LEU A 268 -5.60 -21.92 -0.83
C LEU A 268 -4.82 -22.10 0.50
N LEU A 269 -3.73 -22.89 0.48
CA LEU A 269 -2.83 -23.06 1.62
C LEU A 269 -2.32 -21.71 2.15
N GLY A 270 -2.07 -20.73 1.28
CA GLY A 270 -1.54 -19.42 1.65
C GLY A 270 -2.39 -18.68 2.69
N TYR A 271 -3.71 -18.89 2.71
CA TYR A 271 -4.61 -18.27 3.71
C TYR A 271 -4.38 -18.78 5.13
N PHE A 272 -3.70 -19.89 5.29
CA PHE A 272 -3.40 -20.53 6.57
C PHE A 272 -1.91 -20.47 6.93
N VAL A 273 -1.10 -19.81 6.13
CA VAL A 273 0.35 -19.66 6.32
C VAL A 273 0.68 -18.26 6.80
N ALA A 274 1.47 -18.18 7.87
CA ALA A 274 1.97 -16.91 8.40
C ALA A 274 3.28 -16.50 7.74
N PRO A 275 3.54 -15.17 7.59
CA PRO A 275 4.84 -14.62 7.22
C PRO A 275 5.95 -14.99 8.21
N ALA A 276 7.20 -14.97 7.73
CA ALA A 276 8.37 -15.26 8.56
C ALA A 276 8.52 -14.32 9.75
N ASP A 277 8.14 -13.06 9.58
CA ASP A 277 8.26 -12.00 10.57
C ASP A 277 7.25 -12.11 11.72
N SER A 278 6.26 -13.02 11.64
CA SER A 278 5.37 -13.26 12.77
C SER A 278 6.13 -13.92 13.93
N TRP A 279 6.14 -13.25 15.09
CA TRP A 279 6.82 -13.79 16.27
C TRP A 279 6.21 -15.11 16.74
N LEU A 280 4.88 -15.20 16.75
CA LEU A 280 4.17 -16.40 17.23
C LEU A 280 4.15 -17.52 16.18
N TRP A 281 3.88 -17.19 14.92
CA TRP A 281 3.56 -18.18 13.89
C TRP A 281 4.68 -18.42 12.87
N GLY A 282 5.67 -17.51 12.78
CA GLY A 282 6.68 -17.51 11.72
C GLY A 282 7.43 -18.84 11.60
N ASP A 283 7.93 -19.35 12.70
CA ASP A 283 8.71 -20.60 12.72
C ASP A 283 7.82 -21.83 12.51
N HIS A 284 6.59 -21.82 13.05
CA HIS A 284 5.63 -22.93 12.92
C HIS A 284 5.22 -23.18 11.47
N PHE A 285 5.14 -22.14 10.64
CA PHE A 285 4.73 -22.25 9.25
C PHE A 285 5.92 -22.25 8.26
N ALA A 286 7.16 -22.40 8.73
CA ALA A 286 8.35 -22.34 7.86
C ALA A 286 8.29 -23.35 6.70
N ALA A 287 7.97 -24.63 6.98
CA ALA A 287 7.87 -25.68 5.97
C ALA A 287 6.72 -25.44 4.97
N ALA A 288 5.56 -24.99 5.45
CA ALA A 288 4.42 -24.65 4.58
C ALA A 288 4.71 -23.42 3.72
N ARG A 289 5.36 -22.41 4.29
CA ARG A 289 5.77 -21.20 3.58
C ARG A 289 6.79 -21.48 2.49
N ALA A 290 7.70 -22.42 2.67
CA ALA A 290 8.67 -22.84 1.66
C ALA A 290 8.03 -23.46 0.41
N GLN A 291 6.76 -23.87 0.48
CA GLN A 291 5.99 -24.38 -0.67
C GLN A 291 5.32 -23.26 -1.50
N LEU A 292 5.34 -22.01 -1.01
CA LEU A 292 4.77 -20.88 -1.71
C LEU A 292 5.81 -20.33 -2.71
N SER A 293 5.40 -20.09 -3.95
CA SER A 293 6.30 -19.56 -4.99
C SER A 293 6.76 -18.12 -4.70
N TRP A 294 5.93 -17.32 -4.03
CA TRP A 294 6.25 -15.95 -3.64
C TRP A 294 5.68 -15.64 -2.23
N PRO A 295 6.36 -16.10 -1.16
CA PRO A 295 5.84 -15.97 0.21
C PRO A 295 5.40 -14.57 0.63
N PRO A 296 6.08 -13.46 0.25
CA PRO A 296 5.67 -12.11 0.63
C PRO A 296 4.25 -11.73 0.18
N GLU A 297 3.76 -12.24 -0.94
CA GLU A 297 2.41 -11.96 -1.43
C GLU A 297 1.41 -13.11 -1.18
N MET A 298 1.88 -14.26 -0.70
CA MET A 298 1.07 -15.48 -0.58
C MET A 298 0.88 -15.97 0.87
N ALA A 299 1.63 -15.46 1.85
CA ALA A 299 1.46 -15.80 3.26
C ALA A 299 0.39 -14.92 3.89
N LEU A 300 -0.86 -15.36 3.86
CA LEU A 300 -2.06 -14.54 4.06
C LEU A 300 -2.84 -14.83 5.35
N LEU A 301 -2.23 -15.47 6.37
CA LEU A 301 -2.92 -15.78 7.62
C LEU A 301 -3.51 -14.52 8.28
N PRO A 302 -4.84 -14.39 8.42
CA PRO A 302 -5.46 -13.20 9.03
C PRO A 302 -5.35 -13.20 10.57
N GLY A 303 -4.91 -14.29 11.17
CA GLY A 303 -4.87 -14.57 12.59
C GLY A 303 -5.83 -15.69 12.99
N VAL A 304 -5.32 -16.64 13.74
CA VAL A 304 -6.10 -17.80 14.22
C VAL A 304 -7.22 -17.36 15.15
N THR A 305 -6.91 -16.45 16.10
CA THR A 305 -7.91 -15.87 17.01
C THR A 305 -9.03 -15.19 16.23
N LEU A 306 -8.69 -14.44 15.18
CA LEU A 306 -9.67 -13.74 14.35
C LEU A 306 -10.61 -14.74 13.64
N ILE A 307 -10.07 -15.81 13.06
CA ILE A 307 -10.86 -16.86 12.38
C ILE A 307 -11.84 -17.50 13.37
N VAL A 308 -11.35 -17.94 14.54
CA VAL A 308 -12.19 -18.60 15.55
C VAL A 308 -13.33 -17.69 16.03
N LEU A 309 -13.02 -16.43 16.30
CA LEU A 309 -14.05 -15.47 16.73
C LEU A 309 -15.03 -15.12 15.62
N ALA A 310 -14.59 -15.07 14.35
CA ALA A 310 -15.46 -14.83 13.21
C ALA A 310 -16.43 -16.00 12.99
N VAL A 311 -15.94 -17.25 13.09
CA VAL A 311 -16.79 -18.46 13.04
C VAL A 311 -17.82 -18.45 14.15
N ALA A 312 -17.45 -18.13 15.40
CA ALA A 312 -18.38 -17.95 16.50
C ALA A 312 -19.42 -16.85 16.19
N GLY A 313 -19.01 -15.77 15.50
CA GLY A 313 -19.87 -14.66 15.09
C GLY A 313 -20.93 -15.00 14.05
N LEU A 314 -20.81 -16.14 13.36
CA LEU A 314 -21.84 -16.64 12.43
C LEU A 314 -23.09 -17.14 13.18
N SER A 315 -22.91 -17.80 14.32
CA SER A 315 -24.02 -18.35 15.12
C SER A 315 -24.39 -17.46 16.29
N TYR A 316 -23.43 -16.92 17.02
CA TYR A 316 -23.61 -16.12 18.22
C TYR A 316 -23.16 -14.68 17.97
N SER A 317 -24.10 -13.73 17.78
CA SER A 317 -23.77 -12.38 17.35
C SER A 317 -24.88 -11.36 17.67
N THR A 318 -24.48 -10.13 17.98
CA THR A 318 -25.39 -8.99 18.12
C THR A 318 -25.97 -8.51 16.78
N PHE A 319 -25.40 -8.98 15.65
CA PHE A 319 -25.85 -8.61 14.32
C PHE A 319 -26.97 -9.55 13.84
N ARG A 320 -27.90 -9.02 13.02
CA ARG A 320 -29.02 -9.79 12.47
C ARG A 320 -28.50 -10.90 11.55
N VAL A 321 -29.18 -12.05 11.51
CA VAL A 321 -28.79 -13.23 10.71
C VAL A 321 -28.48 -12.85 9.25
N ARG A 322 -29.35 -12.08 8.59
CA ARG A 322 -29.15 -11.64 7.21
C ARG A 322 -27.81 -10.91 7.00
N HIS A 323 -27.40 -10.08 7.97
CA HIS A 323 -26.15 -9.34 7.88
C HIS A 323 -24.93 -10.26 8.10
N ARG A 324 -25.05 -11.26 8.99
CA ARG A 324 -24.03 -12.28 9.20
C ARG A 324 -23.81 -13.11 7.93
N VAL A 325 -24.91 -13.51 7.27
CA VAL A 325 -24.85 -14.24 6.00
C VAL A 325 -24.19 -13.40 4.90
N LEU A 326 -24.55 -12.12 4.78
CA LEU A 326 -23.91 -11.21 3.81
C LEU A 326 -22.43 -11.00 4.10
N LEU A 327 -22.04 -10.87 5.37
CA LEU A 327 -20.62 -10.77 5.76
C LEU A 327 -19.87 -12.06 5.42
N ALA A 328 -20.45 -13.24 5.72
CA ALA A 328 -19.87 -14.55 5.38
C ALA A 328 -19.72 -14.70 3.86
N LEU A 329 -20.73 -14.33 3.09
CA LEU A 329 -20.65 -14.31 1.62
C LEU A 329 -19.56 -13.37 1.13
N GLY A 330 -19.43 -12.20 1.75
CA GLY A 330 -18.34 -11.25 1.45
C GLY A 330 -16.95 -11.85 1.73
N VAL A 331 -16.78 -12.58 2.85
CA VAL A 331 -15.54 -13.33 3.16
C VAL A 331 -15.24 -14.36 2.08
N LEU A 332 -16.24 -15.14 1.68
CA LEU A 332 -16.09 -16.16 0.64
C LEU A 332 -15.74 -15.53 -0.72
N VAL A 333 -16.44 -14.47 -1.12
CA VAL A 333 -16.20 -13.80 -2.40
C VAL A 333 -14.84 -13.14 -2.42
N SER A 334 -14.47 -12.36 -1.40
CA SER A 334 -13.16 -11.69 -1.36
C SER A 334 -12.02 -12.70 -1.22
N GLY A 335 -12.21 -13.78 -0.47
CA GLY A 335 -11.27 -14.89 -0.38
C GLY A 335 -11.11 -15.63 -1.71
N ALA A 336 -12.20 -15.96 -2.38
CA ALA A 336 -12.16 -16.62 -3.68
C ALA A 336 -11.47 -15.75 -4.74
N LEU A 337 -11.82 -14.46 -4.83
CA LEU A 337 -11.14 -13.52 -5.73
C LEU A 337 -9.66 -13.38 -5.39
N GLY A 338 -9.30 -13.43 -4.11
CA GLY A 338 -7.91 -13.36 -3.65
C GLY A 338 -7.05 -14.56 -4.08
N LEU A 339 -7.65 -15.70 -4.49
CA LEU A 339 -6.92 -16.83 -5.08
C LEU A 339 -6.42 -16.54 -6.51
N GLY A 340 -6.91 -15.49 -7.16
CA GLY A 340 -6.49 -15.14 -8.50
C GLY A 340 -6.70 -16.26 -9.51
N SER A 341 -5.64 -16.64 -10.24
CA SER A 341 -5.65 -17.77 -11.20
C SER A 341 -5.73 -19.15 -10.53
N ASN A 342 -5.48 -19.25 -9.22
CA ASN A 342 -5.62 -20.52 -8.49
C ASN A 342 -7.06 -20.83 -8.07
N LEU A 343 -8.02 -19.95 -8.36
CA LEU A 343 -9.43 -20.27 -8.25
C LEU A 343 -9.83 -21.30 -9.32
N VAL A 344 -10.83 -22.15 -9.01
CA VAL A 344 -11.40 -23.12 -9.96
C VAL A 344 -11.69 -22.43 -11.32
N GLY A 345 -11.38 -23.10 -12.43
CA GLY A 345 -11.49 -22.52 -13.77
C GLY A 345 -10.36 -21.53 -14.11
N GLN A 346 -9.21 -21.64 -13.44
CA GLN A 346 -8.05 -20.76 -13.62
C GLN A 346 -8.39 -19.27 -13.35
N GLY A 347 -9.32 -19.03 -12.41
CA GLY A 347 -9.76 -17.68 -12.05
C GLY A 347 -10.83 -17.07 -12.96
N ASP A 348 -11.43 -17.84 -13.85
CA ASP A 348 -12.53 -17.45 -14.71
C ASP A 348 -13.72 -18.44 -14.58
N PRO A 349 -14.92 -18.06 -14.05
CA PRO A 349 -15.23 -16.70 -13.59
C PRO A 349 -14.58 -16.36 -12.25
N GLY A 350 -14.04 -15.14 -12.13
CA GLY A 350 -13.41 -14.66 -10.90
C GLY A 350 -12.51 -13.45 -11.14
N TYR A 351 -11.29 -13.49 -10.61
CA TYR A 351 -10.35 -12.39 -10.70
C TYR A 351 -10.01 -12.01 -12.15
N LEU A 352 -9.80 -13.00 -13.03
CA LEU A 352 -9.49 -12.76 -14.44
C LEU A 352 -10.68 -12.21 -15.23
N THR A 353 -11.91 -12.58 -14.85
CA THR A 353 -13.11 -11.93 -15.40
C THR A 353 -13.14 -10.44 -15.06
N LEU A 354 -12.81 -10.08 -13.81
CA LEU A 354 -12.76 -8.67 -13.41
C LEU A 354 -11.66 -7.91 -14.14
N SER A 355 -10.49 -8.52 -14.38
CA SER A 355 -9.40 -7.92 -15.14
C SER A 355 -9.79 -7.56 -16.59
N ARG A 356 -10.72 -8.31 -17.18
CA ARG A 356 -11.25 -8.04 -18.53
C ARG A 356 -12.38 -7.02 -18.56
N LEU A 357 -13.18 -6.94 -17.49
CA LEU A 357 -14.41 -6.14 -17.45
C LEU A 357 -14.23 -4.78 -16.78
N LEU A 358 -13.32 -4.67 -15.81
CA LEU A 358 -13.18 -3.48 -14.97
C LEU A 358 -11.91 -2.71 -15.35
N PRO A 359 -12.01 -1.45 -15.80
CA PRO A 359 -10.86 -0.62 -16.16
C PRO A 359 -9.81 -0.53 -15.04
N GLY A 360 -8.55 -0.82 -15.39
CA GLY A 360 -7.41 -0.77 -14.47
C GLY A 360 -7.31 -1.94 -13.49
N TRP A 361 -8.26 -2.89 -13.49
CA TRP A 361 -8.14 -4.09 -12.64
C TRP A 361 -6.99 -4.99 -13.08
N ASP A 362 -6.69 -5.01 -14.38
CA ASP A 362 -5.54 -5.70 -14.99
C ASP A 362 -4.19 -5.23 -14.44
N ALA A 363 -4.10 -3.96 -13.99
CA ALA A 363 -2.92 -3.45 -13.31
C ALA A 363 -2.71 -4.03 -11.89
N LEU A 364 -3.73 -4.65 -11.29
CA LEU A 364 -3.68 -5.26 -9.95
C LEU A 364 -3.15 -6.70 -10.03
N ARG A 365 -1.83 -6.87 -10.12
CA ARG A 365 -1.18 -8.18 -10.32
C ARG A 365 -1.18 -9.11 -9.12
N THR A 366 -1.57 -8.65 -7.92
CA THR A 366 -1.43 -9.37 -6.65
C THR A 366 -2.79 -9.60 -6.00
N PRO A 367 -3.52 -10.66 -6.41
CA PRO A 367 -4.88 -10.96 -5.92
C PRO A 367 -4.95 -11.12 -4.40
N GLY A 368 -3.90 -11.70 -3.79
CA GLY A 368 -3.80 -11.92 -2.35
C GLY A 368 -4.01 -10.66 -1.50
N ARG A 369 -3.79 -9.47 -2.06
CA ARG A 369 -4.03 -8.17 -1.38
C ARG A 369 -5.52 -7.92 -1.07
N LEU A 370 -6.44 -8.64 -1.69
CA LEU A 370 -7.86 -8.65 -1.30
C LEU A 370 -8.10 -9.18 0.12
N MET A 371 -7.06 -9.76 0.76
CA MET A 371 -7.06 -10.09 2.18
C MET A 371 -7.40 -8.89 3.07
N VAL A 372 -7.15 -7.66 2.62
CA VAL A 372 -7.62 -6.43 3.30
C VAL A 372 -9.14 -6.50 3.57
N TRP A 373 -9.92 -6.91 2.57
CA TRP A 373 -11.38 -7.03 2.67
C TRP A 373 -11.79 -8.25 3.48
N THR A 374 -11.21 -9.40 3.18
CA THR A 374 -11.47 -10.66 3.88
C THR A 374 -11.25 -10.51 5.38
N SER A 375 -10.09 -9.97 5.79
CA SER A 375 -9.77 -9.76 7.21
C SER A 375 -10.65 -8.69 7.88
N LEU A 376 -11.09 -7.63 7.16
CA LEU A 376 -12.03 -6.65 7.70
C LEU A 376 -13.41 -7.28 7.97
N LEU A 377 -13.91 -8.09 7.05
CA LEU A 377 -15.20 -8.77 7.20
C LEU A 377 -15.17 -9.80 8.33
N LEU A 378 -14.06 -10.55 8.46
CA LEU A 378 -13.82 -11.43 9.60
C LEU A 378 -13.81 -10.65 10.92
N ALA A 379 -13.14 -9.48 10.96
CA ALA A 379 -13.09 -8.63 12.15
C ALA A 379 -14.49 -8.10 12.55
N ILE A 380 -15.34 -7.78 11.59
CA ILE A 380 -16.73 -7.38 11.85
C ILE A 380 -17.54 -8.55 12.41
N LEU A 381 -17.41 -9.76 11.85
CA LEU A 381 -18.08 -10.98 12.38
C LEU A 381 -17.63 -11.28 13.81
N ALA A 382 -16.31 -11.28 14.07
CA ALA A 382 -15.73 -11.48 15.39
C ALA A 382 -16.24 -10.46 16.42
N ALA A 383 -16.34 -9.19 16.02
CA ALA A 383 -16.89 -8.14 16.88
C ALA A 383 -18.37 -8.37 17.23
N GLY A 384 -19.12 -9.00 16.33
CA GLY A 384 -20.50 -9.42 16.59
C GLY A 384 -20.59 -10.42 17.76
N ALA A 385 -19.72 -11.46 17.76
CA ALA A 385 -19.65 -12.46 18.83
C ALA A 385 -19.28 -11.83 20.18
N ILE A 386 -18.17 -11.09 20.20
CA ILE A 386 -17.69 -10.45 21.43
C ILE A 386 -18.74 -9.46 21.99
N SER A 387 -19.43 -8.75 21.11
CA SER A 387 -20.48 -7.80 21.52
C SER A 387 -21.68 -8.50 22.13
N GLU A 388 -22.08 -9.63 21.58
CA GLU A 388 -23.20 -10.42 22.11
C GLU A 388 -22.84 -10.99 23.49
N PHE A 389 -21.64 -11.56 23.63
CA PHE A 389 -21.12 -12.02 24.92
C PHE A 389 -21.09 -10.88 25.94
N GLY A 390 -20.51 -9.73 25.59
CA GLY A 390 -20.38 -8.57 26.49
C GLY A 390 -21.72 -8.03 26.97
N ARG A 391 -22.79 -8.10 26.17
CA ARG A 391 -24.15 -7.68 26.52
C ARG A 391 -24.87 -8.70 27.40
N ASN A 392 -24.63 -9.98 27.16
CA ASN A 392 -25.32 -11.07 27.88
C ASN A 392 -24.57 -11.50 29.16
N ARG A 393 -23.31 -11.07 29.38
CA ARG A 393 -22.55 -11.43 30.56
C ARG A 393 -23.24 -11.20 31.92
N PRO A 394 -24.04 -10.15 32.12
CA PRO A 394 -24.76 -9.98 33.38
C PRO A 394 -25.75 -11.11 33.68
N LYS A 395 -26.24 -11.77 32.65
CA LYS A 395 -27.20 -12.89 32.73
C LYS A 395 -26.52 -14.22 33.07
N LEU A 396 -25.16 -14.30 32.95
CA LEU A 396 -24.43 -15.55 33.20
C LEU A 396 -24.17 -15.82 34.68
N GLY A 397 -24.42 -14.86 35.56
CA GLY A 397 -24.17 -15.00 37.01
C GLY A 397 -22.69 -15.13 37.39
N TRP A 398 -21.77 -14.92 36.46
CA TRP A 398 -20.33 -15.06 36.72
C TRP A 398 -19.78 -13.90 37.54
N PRO A 399 -18.74 -14.12 38.39
CA PRO A 399 -18.02 -13.05 39.04
C PRO A 399 -17.57 -11.97 38.01
N LYS A 400 -17.65 -10.70 38.39
CA LYS A 400 -17.28 -9.59 37.52
C LYS A 400 -15.84 -9.70 36.97
N SER A 401 -14.91 -10.20 37.81
CA SER A 401 -13.52 -10.45 37.41
C SER A 401 -13.39 -11.49 36.31
N VAL A 402 -14.06 -12.64 36.45
CA VAL A 402 -14.06 -13.72 35.45
C VAL A 402 -14.65 -13.21 34.14
N SER A 403 -15.80 -12.55 34.20
CA SER A 403 -16.44 -11.97 33.03
C SER A 403 -15.56 -10.92 32.33
N ALA A 404 -14.79 -10.13 33.08
CA ALA A 404 -13.87 -9.15 32.53
C ALA A 404 -12.67 -9.82 31.84
N VAL A 405 -12.08 -10.84 32.47
CA VAL A 405 -10.97 -11.62 31.88
C VAL A 405 -11.39 -12.26 30.57
N VAL A 406 -12.54 -12.97 30.54
CA VAL A 406 -13.05 -13.61 29.31
C VAL A 406 -13.33 -12.59 28.20
N LEU A 407 -13.81 -11.38 28.54
CA LEU A 407 -14.05 -10.33 27.56
C LEU A 407 -12.77 -9.70 27.01
N LEU A 408 -11.70 -9.66 27.81
CA LEU A 408 -10.40 -9.08 27.43
C LEU A 408 -9.45 -10.10 26.81
N LEU A 409 -9.65 -11.39 27.05
CA LEU A 409 -8.81 -12.47 26.48
C LEU A 409 -8.66 -12.37 24.96
N PRO A 410 -9.72 -12.15 24.14
CA PRO A 410 -9.56 -11.96 22.71
C PRO A 410 -8.62 -10.79 22.35
N LEU A 411 -8.65 -9.70 23.11
CA LEU A 411 -7.75 -8.57 22.88
C LEU A 411 -6.30 -8.96 23.14
N LEU A 412 -6.04 -9.69 24.21
CA LEU A 412 -4.69 -10.17 24.51
C LEU A 412 -4.19 -11.12 23.41
N LEU A 413 -5.02 -12.06 22.97
CA LEU A 413 -4.65 -13.03 21.95
C LEU A 413 -4.31 -12.36 20.61
N VAL A 414 -5.14 -11.41 20.13
CA VAL A 414 -4.83 -10.69 18.88
C VAL A 414 -3.62 -9.78 19.02
N LEU A 415 -3.34 -9.23 20.20
CA LEU A 415 -2.10 -8.48 20.47
C LEU A 415 -0.87 -9.38 20.37
N VAL A 416 -0.92 -10.57 20.93
CA VAL A 416 0.18 -11.56 20.87
C VAL A 416 0.41 -12.01 19.43
N GLU A 417 -0.66 -12.28 18.66
CA GLU A 417 -0.55 -12.62 17.24
C GLU A 417 0.05 -11.47 16.39
N GLY A 418 -0.14 -10.23 16.80
CA GLY A 418 0.40 -9.04 16.14
C GLY A 418 1.86 -8.71 16.49
N VAL A 419 2.49 -9.45 17.42
CA VAL A 419 3.91 -9.27 17.74
C VAL A 419 4.75 -9.78 16.57
N ASN A 420 5.77 -9.01 16.19
CA ASN A 420 6.58 -9.29 14.99
C ASN A 420 8.09 -9.20 15.26
N ARG A 421 8.85 -9.69 14.28
CA ARG A 421 10.32 -9.65 14.19
C ARG A 421 10.77 -8.92 12.91
N THR A 422 9.99 -7.94 12.46
CA THR A 422 10.30 -7.19 11.23
C THR A 422 11.73 -6.65 11.26
N PRO A 423 12.56 -6.95 10.25
CA PRO A 423 13.92 -6.42 10.17
C PRO A 423 13.91 -4.89 10.07
N HIS A 424 14.98 -4.26 10.56
CA HIS A 424 15.20 -2.83 10.43
C HIS A 424 16.65 -2.58 9.99
N PRO A 425 16.97 -2.87 8.71
CA PRO A 425 18.32 -2.65 8.18
C PRO A 425 18.69 -1.17 8.21
N ALA A 426 20.00 -0.90 8.34
CA ALA A 426 20.55 0.42 8.13
C ALA A 426 20.45 0.78 6.64
N VAL A 427 20.05 2.01 6.36
CA VAL A 427 19.99 2.51 4.99
C VAL A 427 21.38 2.94 4.54
N PRO A 428 21.85 2.52 3.35
CA PRO A 428 23.14 2.94 2.81
C PRO A 428 23.22 4.46 2.67
N THR A 429 24.31 5.06 3.13
CA THR A 429 24.57 6.49 3.01
C THR A 429 25.01 6.86 1.59
N ALA A 430 24.61 8.05 1.14
CA ALA A 430 25.10 8.56 -0.15
C ALA A 430 26.63 8.78 -0.09
N PRO A 431 27.39 8.31 -1.09
CA PRO A 431 28.82 8.60 -1.15
C PRO A 431 29.03 10.10 -1.45
N PRO A 432 30.10 10.74 -0.94
CA PRO A 432 30.42 12.15 -1.25
C PRO A 432 30.51 12.44 -2.75
N ALA A 433 30.93 11.49 -3.56
CA ALA A 433 30.98 11.57 -5.02
C ALA A 433 29.60 11.86 -5.65
N PHE A 434 28.50 11.34 -5.06
CA PHE A 434 27.14 11.62 -5.53
C PHE A 434 26.78 13.10 -5.37
N GLN A 435 27.21 13.73 -4.29
CA GLN A 435 26.97 15.15 -4.02
C GLN A 435 27.85 16.08 -4.89
N ALA A 436 29.05 15.61 -5.27
CA ALA A 436 30.00 16.38 -6.08
C ALA A 436 29.71 16.29 -7.58
N ALA A 437 28.87 15.37 -8.01
CA ALA A 437 28.54 15.13 -9.41
C ALA A 437 27.61 16.23 -9.97
N ALA A 438 27.81 16.63 -11.21
CA ALA A 438 26.92 17.55 -11.91
C ALA A 438 25.68 16.83 -12.43
N ASP A 439 24.49 17.40 -12.22
CA ASP A 439 23.23 16.87 -12.74
C ASP A 439 22.90 17.36 -14.16
N PRO A 440 22.25 16.56 -15.00
CA PRO A 440 21.80 15.20 -14.79
C PRO A 440 22.94 14.18 -14.71
N MET A 441 22.80 13.21 -13.83
CA MET A 441 23.84 12.20 -13.61
C MET A 441 23.35 10.77 -13.78
N LEU A 442 24.27 9.86 -14.07
CA LEU A 442 24.06 8.41 -14.04
C LEU A 442 24.96 7.80 -12.95
N VAL A 443 24.42 6.92 -12.13
CA VAL A 443 25.18 6.12 -11.16
C VAL A 443 25.38 4.70 -11.69
N LEU A 444 26.61 4.22 -11.70
CA LEU A 444 26.96 2.86 -12.11
C LEU A 444 27.53 2.05 -10.93
N PRO A 445 27.23 0.75 -10.84
CA PRO A 445 26.43 -0.04 -11.79
C PRO A 445 24.95 0.29 -11.73
N SER A 446 24.26 0.17 -12.88
CA SER A 446 22.80 0.38 -12.98
C SER A 446 22.12 -0.96 -13.26
N ASN A 447 21.28 -1.46 -12.34
CA ASN A 447 20.63 -2.77 -12.45
C ASN A 447 19.10 -2.74 -12.21
N GLY A 448 18.52 -1.58 -11.91
CA GLY A 448 17.10 -1.37 -11.74
C GLY A 448 16.50 -1.83 -10.41
N VAL A 449 17.02 -2.88 -9.81
CA VAL A 449 16.49 -3.42 -8.55
C VAL A 449 17.15 -2.78 -7.33
N ALA A 450 18.45 -2.52 -7.40
CA ALA A 450 19.24 -1.94 -6.31
C ALA A 450 19.32 -0.40 -6.34
N GLU A 451 18.45 0.26 -7.09
CA GLU A 451 18.51 1.70 -7.31
C GLU A 451 17.57 2.52 -6.41
N SER A 452 16.83 1.85 -5.53
CA SER A 452 15.94 2.52 -4.57
C SER A 452 16.72 3.39 -3.57
N ASP A 453 17.94 3.01 -3.22
CA ASP A 453 18.84 3.81 -2.40
C ASP A 453 19.33 5.06 -3.15
N ILE A 454 19.63 4.96 -4.45
CA ILE A 454 20.00 6.10 -5.31
C ILE A 454 18.85 7.10 -5.39
N MET A 455 17.62 6.62 -5.56
CA MET A 455 16.43 7.48 -5.51
C MET A 455 16.31 8.18 -4.16
N LEU A 456 16.55 7.47 -3.05
CA LEU A 456 16.53 8.06 -1.73
C LEU A 456 17.65 9.10 -1.54
N TRP A 457 18.88 8.82 -2.02
CA TRP A 457 19.99 9.78 -1.95
C TRP A 457 19.67 11.08 -2.70
N SER A 458 18.92 10.98 -3.81
CA SER A 458 18.50 12.16 -4.58
C SER A 458 17.53 13.08 -3.84
N THR A 459 17.03 12.70 -2.66
CA THR A 459 16.20 13.60 -1.83
C THR A 459 17.00 14.76 -1.22
N ASP A 460 18.32 14.70 -1.30
CA ASP A 460 19.17 15.82 -0.93
C ASP A 460 19.41 16.72 -2.16
N GLY A 461 18.67 17.81 -2.24
CA GLY A 461 18.71 18.76 -3.34
C GLY A 461 17.93 18.36 -4.60
N PHE A 462 17.42 17.15 -4.69
CA PHE A 462 16.69 16.60 -5.84
C PHE A 462 17.42 16.74 -7.19
N PRO A 463 18.74 16.38 -7.27
CA PRO A 463 19.43 16.33 -8.54
C PRO A 463 18.73 15.34 -9.48
N ARG A 464 18.77 15.62 -10.79
CA ARG A 464 18.23 14.72 -11.80
C ARG A 464 19.15 13.52 -11.97
N VAL A 465 18.61 12.32 -11.79
CA VAL A 465 19.34 11.06 -11.95
C VAL A 465 18.68 10.19 -13.03
N ALA A 466 19.49 9.56 -13.86
CA ALA A 466 19.00 8.61 -14.85
C ALA A 466 18.54 7.29 -14.19
N ASN A 467 19.04 6.99 -13.01
CA ASN A 467 18.69 5.81 -12.23
C ASN A 467 17.26 5.83 -11.69
N GLY A 468 16.72 4.63 -11.45
CA GLY A 468 15.43 4.47 -10.80
C GLY A 468 15.07 3.00 -10.60
N SER A 469 14.19 2.73 -9.63
CA SER A 469 13.68 1.39 -9.32
C SER A 469 12.19 1.30 -9.62
N VAL A 470 11.80 0.33 -10.45
CA VAL A 470 10.42 0.18 -10.94
C VAL A 470 10.14 -1.27 -11.37
N THR A 471 8.87 -1.60 -11.53
CA THR A 471 8.44 -2.97 -11.89
C THR A 471 8.52 -3.30 -13.38
N PHE A 472 8.72 -2.33 -14.25
CA PHE A 472 9.03 -2.50 -15.68
C PHE A 472 10.32 -1.75 -15.98
N LEU A 473 11.01 -2.07 -17.07
CA LEU A 473 12.24 -1.38 -17.44
C LEU A 473 11.96 -0.48 -18.64
N PRO A 474 11.92 0.87 -18.47
CA PRO A 474 11.68 1.80 -19.57
C PRO A 474 12.70 1.63 -20.71
N ALA A 475 12.27 1.76 -21.97
CA ALA A 475 13.12 1.56 -23.14
C ALA A 475 14.37 2.49 -23.12
N SER A 476 14.19 3.75 -22.69
CA SER A 476 15.28 4.71 -22.47
C SER A 476 16.34 4.17 -21.51
N GLN A 477 15.92 3.59 -20.39
CA GLN A 477 16.79 3.03 -19.36
C GLN A 477 17.48 1.75 -19.84
N GLN A 478 16.79 0.91 -20.64
CA GLN A 478 17.41 -0.24 -21.27
C GLN A 478 18.54 0.20 -22.19
N GLN A 479 18.33 1.24 -23.00
CA GLN A 479 19.32 1.78 -23.92
C GLN A 479 20.50 2.38 -23.16
N ILE A 480 20.27 3.21 -22.13
CA ILE A 480 21.34 3.78 -21.29
C ILE A 480 22.21 2.68 -20.70
N ARG A 481 21.60 1.63 -20.12
CA ARG A 481 22.34 0.50 -19.53
C ARG A 481 23.12 -0.27 -20.57
N ALA A 482 22.53 -0.59 -21.73
CA ALA A 482 23.19 -1.33 -22.80
C ALA A 482 24.42 -0.58 -23.32
N VAL A 483 24.28 0.71 -23.64
CA VAL A 483 25.35 1.53 -24.20
C VAL A 483 26.48 1.77 -23.18
N THR A 484 26.16 1.90 -21.89
CA THR A 484 27.18 2.18 -20.86
C THR A 484 27.96 0.96 -20.41
N THR A 485 27.68 -0.25 -20.86
CA THR A 485 28.50 -1.43 -20.56
C THR A 485 29.95 -1.29 -21.03
N THR A 486 30.16 -0.53 -22.11
CA THR A 486 31.50 -0.24 -22.66
C THR A 486 32.10 1.07 -22.15
N PHE A 487 31.38 1.85 -21.36
CA PHE A 487 31.86 3.12 -20.80
C PHE A 487 33.16 2.96 -20.02
N PRO A 488 34.13 3.91 -20.14
CA PRO A 488 34.16 5.06 -21.03
C PRO A 488 34.72 4.70 -22.42
N ASP A 489 33.95 4.95 -23.45
CA ASP A 489 34.39 4.88 -24.85
C ASP A 489 33.73 6.02 -25.65
N PRO A 490 34.22 6.38 -26.85
CA PRO A 490 33.69 7.50 -27.61
C PRO A 490 32.18 7.37 -27.90
N GLY A 491 31.67 6.16 -28.13
CA GLY A 491 30.24 5.91 -28.46
C GLY A 491 29.36 6.13 -27.25
N SER A 492 29.71 5.54 -26.08
CA SER A 492 28.94 5.71 -24.85
C SER A 492 28.95 7.16 -24.35
N ILE A 493 30.09 7.85 -24.47
CA ILE A 493 30.20 9.27 -24.09
C ILE A 493 29.34 10.15 -25.00
N ALA A 494 29.41 9.95 -26.33
CA ALA A 494 28.61 10.71 -27.27
C ALA A 494 27.09 10.50 -27.03
N PHE A 495 26.69 9.26 -26.78
CA PHE A 495 25.31 8.93 -26.45
C PHE A 495 24.84 9.59 -25.14
N LEU A 496 25.63 9.49 -24.07
CA LEU A 496 25.27 10.12 -22.78
C LEU A 496 25.15 11.64 -22.90
N ARG A 497 26.05 12.29 -23.65
CA ARG A 497 25.96 13.73 -23.96
C ARG A 497 24.69 14.06 -24.75
N GLN A 498 24.33 13.23 -25.74
CA GLN A 498 23.10 13.39 -26.53
C GLN A 498 21.84 13.27 -25.66
N VAL A 499 21.82 12.35 -24.69
CA VAL A 499 20.75 12.21 -23.71
C VAL A 499 20.69 13.39 -22.75
N GLY A 500 21.81 14.12 -22.58
CA GLY A 500 21.93 15.26 -21.65
C GLY A 500 22.52 14.91 -20.30
N ILE A 501 23.10 13.72 -20.15
CA ILE A 501 23.83 13.32 -18.92
C ILE A 501 25.15 14.10 -18.88
N ARG A 502 25.43 14.76 -17.75
CA ARG A 502 26.61 15.58 -17.54
C ARG A 502 27.69 14.91 -16.71
N SER A 503 27.33 13.93 -15.89
CA SER A 503 28.29 13.17 -15.10
C SER A 503 27.90 11.72 -14.92
N VAL A 504 28.92 10.86 -14.74
CA VAL A 504 28.73 9.46 -14.36
C VAL A 504 29.45 9.22 -13.03
N VAL A 505 28.70 8.77 -12.03
CA VAL A 505 29.22 8.36 -10.72
C VAL A 505 29.41 6.86 -10.73
N VAL A 506 30.62 6.37 -10.45
CA VAL A 506 30.93 4.94 -10.42
C VAL A 506 31.23 4.51 -8.99
N LEU A 507 30.54 3.46 -8.55
CA LEU A 507 30.69 2.87 -7.21
C LEU A 507 31.51 1.56 -7.29
N PRO A 508 32.83 1.60 -7.10
CA PRO A 508 33.70 0.43 -7.32
C PRO A 508 33.30 -0.80 -6.52
N ASP A 509 32.85 -0.60 -5.28
CA ASP A 509 32.43 -1.67 -4.37
C ASP A 509 31.19 -2.45 -4.86
N ARG A 510 30.48 -1.92 -5.86
CA ARG A 510 29.27 -2.54 -6.43
C ARG A 510 29.51 -3.11 -7.84
N LEU A 511 30.70 -2.97 -8.42
CA LEU A 511 30.96 -3.35 -9.82
C LEU A 511 31.15 -4.86 -10.01
N ALA A 512 31.70 -5.55 -9.02
CA ALA A 512 32.07 -6.96 -9.13
C ALA A 512 30.89 -7.81 -9.63
N GLY A 513 31.12 -8.59 -10.68
CA GLY A 513 30.12 -9.45 -11.30
C GLY A 513 29.04 -8.71 -12.13
N THR A 514 29.21 -7.41 -12.37
CA THR A 514 28.33 -6.62 -13.25
C THR A 514 29.00 -6.38 -14.62
N PRO A 515 28.25 -5.94 -15.65
CA PRO A 515 28.83 -5.57 -16.95
C PRO A 515 29.87 -4.44 -16.89
N TRP A 516 29.91 -3.70 -15.79
CA TRP A 516 30.86 -2.59 -15.56
C TRP A 516 32.07 -3.01 -14.72
N ASP A 517 32.27 -4.30 -14.49
CA ASP A 517 33.45 -4.80 -13.78
C ASP A 517 34.73 -4.35 -14.50
N GLY A 518 35.73 -3.90 -13.72
CA GLY A 518 36.95 -3.34 -14.26
C GLY A 518 36.86 -1.93 -14.86
N LEU A 519 35.69 -1.25 -14.80
CA LEU A 519 35.49 0.09 -15.35
C LEU A 519 36.54 1.12 -14.84
N PRO A 520 36.88 1.19 -13.55
CA PRO A 520 37.85 2.16 -13.05
C PRO A 520 39.25 2.03 -13.67
N ALA A 521 39.62 0.85 -14.20
CA ALA A 521 40.90 0.60 -14.85
C ALA A 521 40.93 1.02 -16.34
N ARG A 522 39.77 1.35 -16.92
CA ARG A 522 39.70 1.75 -18.34
C ARG A 522 40.31 3.14 -18.55
N PRO A 523 41.09 3.36 -19.64
CA PRO A 523 41.70 4.65 -19.91
C PRO A 523 40.67 5.72 -20.25
N VAL A 524 40.96 6.96 -19.90
CA VAL A 524 40.14 8.14 -20.23
C VAL A 524 40.87 9.13 -21.14
N ASP A 525 42.14 8.87 -21.43
CA ASP A 525 43.00 9.77 -22.22
C ASP A 525 42.42 9.92 -23.65
N GLY A 526 42.34 11.16 -24.12
CA GLY A 526 41.84 11.46 -25.46
C GLY A 526 40.32 11.39 -25.62
N LEU A 527 39.56 11.03 -24.58
CA LEU A 527 38.10 10.90 -24.65
C LEU A 527 37.35 12.23 -24.42
N GLY A 528 38.04 13.31 -24.08
CA GLY A 528 37.45 14.62 -23.82
C GLY A 528 36.54 14.63 -22.57
N ILE A 529 36.88 13.81 -21.57
CA ILE A 529 36.22 13.74 -20.27
C ILE A 529 37.25 13.85 -19.16
N THR A 530 36.82 14.24 -17.97
CA THR A 530 37.67 14.24 -16.77
C THR A 530 37.19 13.19 -15.79
N ARG A 531 38.15 12.59 -15.04
CA ARG A 531 37.84 11.62 -13.99
C ARG A 531 38.52 12.05 -12.69
N GLU A 532 37.73 12.03 -11.62
CA GLU A 532 38.18 12.39 -10.26
C GLU A 532 37.73 11.29 -9.28
N GLU A 533 38.60 10.91 -8.37
CA GLU A 533 38.28 10.00 -7.27
C GLU A 533 37.88 10.81 -6.04
N ILE A 534 36.66 10.53 -5.49
CA ILE A 534 36.12 11.22 -4.31
C ILE A 534 35.68 10.15 -3.32
N ALA A 535 36.40 10.01 -2.21
CA ALA A 535 36.05 9.08 -1.12
C ALA A 535 35.78 7.63 -1.58
N GLY A 536 36.63 7.10 -2.49
CA GLY A 536 36.54 5.73 -2.98
C GLY A 536 35.51 5.50 -4.11
N ALA A 537 34.81 6.54 -4.57
CA ALA A 537 33.98 6.50 -5.77
C ALA A 537 34.58 7.41 -6.86
N TRP A 538 34.23 7.13 -8.12
CA TRP A 538 34.74 7.88 -9.26
C TRP A 538 33.65 8.78 -9.85
N VAL A 539 33.98 10.03 -10.13
CA VAL A 539 33.14 10.99 -10.87
C VAL A 539 33.76 11.25 -12.23
N TYR A 540 33.07 10.92 -13.29
CA TYR A 540 33.41 11.24 -14.67
C TYR A 540 32.57 12.43 -15.10
N ARG A 541 33.18 13.55 -15.51
CA ARG A 541 32.52 14.71 -16.07
C ARG A 541 32.57 14.63 -17.59
N LEU A 542 31.39 14.78 -18.21
CA LEU A 542 31.21 14.59 -19.65
C LEU A 542 31.17 15.93 -20.41
N ASP A 543 31.40 17.07 -19.74
CA ASP A 543 31.29 18.42 -20.31
C ASP A 543 32.27 18.66 -21.46
#